data_9ee48933dc7c1c8faea936281764f7e9
#
_entry.id   9ee48933dc7c1c8faea936281764f7e9
#
_cell.length_a   1.000
_cell.length_b   1.000
_cell.length_c   1.000
_cell.angle_alpha   90.00
_cell.angle_beta   90.00
_cell.angle_gamma   90.00
#
_symmetry.space_group_name_H-M   'P 1'
#
loop_
_entity.id
_entity.type
_entity.pdbx_description
1 polymer ?
#
loop_
_entity_poly.entity_id
_entity_poly.type
_entity_poly.pdbx_seq_one_letter_code
_entity_poly.pdbx_strand_id
1 'polypeptide(L)'
;MYMKYVRIKRLGDLEDAIIIFPMEIDHAVMCQYGEIISAGYTRYDEHTHKFNCFGMSGSLQIQSEVEVDSEIMNLQYSDREM
;
A
#
# COMPACT_ATOMS: atom_id res chain seq x y z
N MET A 1 14.31 5.22 -0.22
CA MET A 1 13.54 5.21 -1.47
C MET A 1 12.08 5.05 -1.17
N TYR A 2 11.27 5.85 -1.83
CA TYR A 2 9.81 5.82 -1.62
C TYR A 2 9.13 5.19 -2.81
N MET A 3 8.00 4.54 -2.54
CA MET A 3 7.14 4.00 -3.58
C MET A 3 5.71 4.37 -3.24
N LYS A 4 4.83 4.25 -4.20
CA LYS A 4 3.40 4.46 -3.99
C LYS A 4 2.73 3.14 -3.66
N TYR A 5 1.58 3.21 -3.00
CA TYR A 5 0.79 2.00 -2.76
C TYR A 5 -0.69 2.33 -2.75
N VAL A 6 -1.50 1.31 -3.00
CA VAL A 6 -2.95 1.35 -2.78
C VAL A 6 -3.34 0.09 -2.04
N ARG A 7 -4.35 0.22 -1.17
CA ARG A 7 -5.00 -0.94 -0.55
C ARG A 7 -6.36 -1.11 -1.21
N ILE A 8 -6.60 -2.28 -1.75
CA ILE A 8 -7.77 -2.55 -2.56
C ILE A 8 -8.62 -3.59 -1.87
N LYS A 9 -9.92 -3.34 -1.81
CA LYS A 9 -10.87 -4.29 -1.24
C LYS A 9 -11.09 -5.42 -2.23
N ARG A 10 -10.97 -6.65 -1.72
CA ARG A 10 -11.22 -7.82 -2.54
C ARG A 10 -12.60 -8.37 -2.25
N LEU A 11 -13.10 -9.17 -3.20
CA LEU A 11 -14.44 -9.71 -3.09
C LEU A 11 -14.50 -10.85 -2.09
N GLY A 12 -15.68 -11.02 -1.50
CA GLY A 12 -15.93 -12.13 -0.59
C GLY A 12 -15.20 -11.96 0.72
N ASP A 13 -14.69 -13.07 1.23
CA ASP A 13 -14.00 -13.09 2.51
C ASP A 13 -12.50 -12.87 2.39
N LEU A 14 -12.02 -12.53 1.21
CA LEU A 14 -10.60 -12.31 1.01
C LEU A 14 -10.17 -11.02 1.69
N GLU A 15 -8.95 -11.05 2.22
CA GLU A 15 -8.38 -9.85 2.82
C GLU A 15 -8.03 -8.83 1.77
N ASP A 16 -7.97 -7.58 2.19
CA ASP A 16 -7.59 -6.51 1.28
C ASP A 16 -6.19 -6.78 0.74
N ALA A 17 -5.98 -6.37 -0.51
CA ALA A 17 -4.70 -6.53 -1.16
C ALA A 17 -4.00 -5.19 -1.23
N ILE A 18 -2.68 -5.21 -1.03
CA ILE A 18 -1.88 -4.01 -1.20
C ILE A 18 -1.00 -4.18 -2.43
N ILE A 19 -1.03 -3.17 -3.29
CA ILE A 19 -0.19 -3.14 -4.48
C ILE A 19 0.80 -1.99 -4.32
N ILE A 20 2.07 -2.32 -4.44
CA ILE A 20 3.15 -1.34 -4.39
C ILE A 20 3.60 -1.07 -5.82
N PHE A 21 3.74 0.20 -6.17
CA PHE A 21 4.10 0.54 -7.55
C PHE A 21 5.00 1.77 -7.58
N PRO A 22 5.69 1.99 -8.71
CA PRO A 22 6.67 3.07 -8.80
C PRO A 22 6.05 4.46 -8.71
N MET A 23 6.87 5.42 -8.30
CA MET A 23 6.43 6.79 -8.13
C MET A 23 5.93 7.41 -9.43
N GLU A 24 6.38 6.92 -10.57
CA GLU A 24 5.99 7.48 -11.87
C GLU A 24 4.55 7.19 -12.23
N ILE A 25 3.94 6.20 -11.59
CA ILE A 25 2.57 5.83 -11.92
C ILE A 25 1.62 6.56 -10.97
N ASP A 26 0.56 7.14 -11.54
CA ASP A 26 -0.44 7.85 -10.76
C ASP A 26 -1.30 6.84 -10.00
N HIS A 27 -1.63 7.17 -8.74
CA HIS A 27 -2.53 6.31 -7.96
C HIS A 27 -3.83 6.02 -8.69
N ALA A 28 -4.34 6.99 -9.45
CA ALA A 28 -5.63 6.84 -10.12
C ALA A 28 -5.63 5.69 -11.13
N VAL A 29 -4.47 5.35 -11.68
CA VAL A 29 -4.36 4.23 -12.60
C VAL A 29 -4.78 2.94 -11.94
N MET A 30 -4.57 2.84 -10.63
CA MET A 30 -4.80 1.62 -9.88
C MET A 30 -6.28 1.36 -9.61
N CYS A 31 -7.16 2.32 -9.92
CA CYS A 31 -8.61 2.12 -9.75
C CYS A 31 -9.13 0.98 -10.60
N GLN A 32 -8.43 0.63 -11.67
CA GLN A 32 -8.84 -0.47 -12.52
C GLN A 32 -8.81 -1.82 -11.83
N TYR A 33 -8.13 -1.91 -10.69
CA TYR A 33 -7.97 -3.19 -10.00
C TYR A 33 -8.96 -3.40 -8.88
N GLY A 34 -9.80 -2.41 -8.59
CA GLY A 34 -10.84 -2.56 -7.58
C GLY A 34 -11.08 -1.28 -6.80
N GLU A 35 -11.86 -1.42 -5.73
CA GLU A 35 -12.18 -0.29 -4.87
C GLU A 35 -10.99 0.03 -3.97
N ILE A 36 -10.52 1.27 -4.02
CA ILE A 36 -9.35 1.67 -3.24
C ILE A 36 -9.82 2.18 -1.89
N ILE A 37 -9.34 1.51 -0.84
CA ILE A 37 -9.71 1.82 0.54
C ILE A 37 -8.78 2.85 1.13
N SER A 38 -7.48 2.72 0.86
CA SER A 38 -6.48 3.64 1.33
C SER A 38 -5.36 3.72 0.32
N ALA A 39 -4.59 4.80 0.38
CA ALA A 39 -3.54 5.02 -0.61
C ALA A 39 -2.53 5.99 -0.03
N GLY A 40 -1.31 5.92 -0.54
CA GLY A 40 -0.28 6.82 -0.09
C GLY A 40 1.08 6.38 -0.60
N TYR A 41 2.04 6.52 0.27
CA TYR A 41 3.43 6.20 -0.04
C TYR A 41 3.95 5.23 0.99
N THR A 42 4.98 4.49 0.63
CA THR A 42 5.60 3.57 1.56
C THR A 42 7.11 3.64 1.41
N ARG A 43 7.79 3.35 2.50
CA ARG A 43 9.23 3.30 2.53
C ARG A 43 9.65 2.05 3.27
N TYR A 44 10.62 1.33 2.69
CA TYR A 44 11.18 0.16 3.34
C TYR A 44 12.33 0.58 4.24
N ASP A 45 12.27 0.19 5.50
CA ASP A 45 13.32 0.47 6.48
C ASP A 45 14.20 -0.76 6.58
N GLU A 46 15.45 -0.62 6.15
CA GLU A 46 16.37 -1.75 6.13
C GLU A 46 16.80 -2.18 7.51
N HIS A 47 16.72 -1.27 8.48
CA HIS A 47 17.12 -1.62 9.86
C HIS A 47 16.10 -2.51 10.52
N THR A 48 14.83 -2.21 10.34
CA THR A 48 13.75 -2.98 10.96
C THR A 48 13.18 -4.03 10.02
N HIS A 49 13.54 -3.98 8.73
CA HIS A 49 13.00 -4.88 7.70
C HIS A 49 11.49 -4.74 7.59
N LYS A 50 11.01 -3.51 7.70
CA LYS A 50 9.58 -3.25 7.65
C LYS A 50 9.27 -2.09 6.73
N PHE A 51 8.07 -2.14 6.18
CA PHE A 51 7.51 -1.04 5.41
C PHE A 51 6.78 -0.09 6.34
N ASN A 52 6.90 1.20 6.06
CA ASN A 52 6.16 2.23 6.77
C ASN A 52 5.35 3.02 5.77
N CYS A 53 4.03 3.02 5.95
CA CYS A 53 3.11 3.73 5.07
C CYS A 53 2.83 5.11 5.60
N PHE A 54 2.60 6.06 4.68
CA PHE A 54 2.33 7.45 5.09
C PHE A 54 1.70 8.21 3.94
N GLY A 55 1.21 9.40 4.24
CA GLY A 55 0.77 10.34 3.22
C GLY A 55 -0.61 10.05 2.68
N MET A 56 -0.84 10.54 1.48
CA MET A 56 -2.13 10.37 0.81
C MET A 56 -1.95 10.45 -0.69
N SER A 57 -2.96 9.98 -1.42
CA SER A 57 -3.01 10.14 -2.86
C SER A 57 -3.69 11.47 -3.15
N GLY A 58 -2.94 12.41 -3.77
CA GLY A 58 -3.50 13.68 -4.14
C GLY A 58 -4.56 13.56 -5.24
N SER A 59 -4.32 12.68 -6.22
CA SER A 59 -5.25 12.55 -7.33
C SER A 59 -6.55 11.87 -6.93
N LEU A 60 -6.51 10.94 -5.97
CA LEU A 60 -7.70 10.25 -5.50
C LEU A 60 -8.30 10.90 -4.27
N GLN A 61 -7.54 11.75 -3.59
CA GLN A 61 -7.93 12.35 -2.31
C GLN A 61 -8.29 11.29 -1.28
N ILE A 62 -7.48 10.24 -1.24
CA ILE A 62 -7.63 9.14 -0.30
C ILE A 62 -6.37 9.10 0.55
N GLN A 63 -6.55 9.03 1.86
CA GLN A 63 -5.44 9.02 2.79
C GLN A 63 -4.98 7.61 3.09
N SER A 64 -3.76 7.50 3.54
CA SER A 64 -3.25 6.24 4.08
C SER A 64 -3.86 6.02 5.46
N GLU A 65 -4.08 4.75 5.79
CA GLU A 65 -4.38 4.34 7.15
C GLU A 65 -3.09 3.75 7.71
N VAL A 66 -2.28 4.63 8.25
CA VAL A 66 -0.85 4.35 8.45
C VAL A 66 -0.60 3.03 9.17
N GLU A 67 -1.25 2.84 10.31
CA GLU A 67 -0.97 1.64 11.10
C GLU A 67 -1.51 0.38 10.45
N VAL A 68 -2.75 0.46 9.96
CA VAL A 68 -3.38 -0.70 9.35
C VAL A 68 -2.67 -1.07 8.05
N ASP A 69 -2.40 -0.08 7.22
CA ASP A 69 -1.76 -0.33 5.93
C ASP A 69 -0.35 -0.89 6.12
N SER A 70 0.39 -0.33 7.08
CA SER A 70 1.74 -0.81 7.33
C SER A 70 1.71 -2.26 7.80
N GLU A 71 0.75 -2.59 8.66
CA GLU A 71 0.64 -3.95 9.16
C GLU A 71 0.30 -4.93 8.05
N ILE A 72 -0.69 -4.59 7.21
CA ILE A 72 -1.08 -5.46 6.11
C ILE A 72 0.06 -5.61 5.12
N MET A 73 0.72 -4.51 4.80
CA MET A 73 1.83 -4.54 3.86
C MET A 73 2.95 -5.44 4.38
N ASN A 74 3.28 -5.33 5.65
CA ASN A 74 4.34 -6.16 6.21
C ASN A 74 3.97 -7.63 6.24
N LEU A 75 2.69 -7.94 6.41
CA LEU A 75 2.26 -9.33 6.35
C LEU A 75 2.36 -9.89 4.94
N GLN A 76 2.08 -9.07 3.93
CA GLN A 76 2.07 -9.53 2.54
C GLN A 76 3.46 -9.52 1.92
N TYR A 77 4.31 -8.59 2.32
CA TYR A 77 5.60 -8.37 1.66
C TYR A 77 6.79 -8.53 2.59
N SER A 78 6.57 -8.95 3.83
CA SER A 78 7.70 -9.09 4.73
C SER A 78 8.66 -10.14 4.19
N ASP A 79 9.94 -9.91 4.48
CA ASP A 79 10.98 -10.83 4.08
C ASP A 79 10.92 -12.04 4.99
N ARG A 80 10.46 -13.14 4.45
CA ARG A 80 10.34 -14.35 5.23
C ARG A 80 11.55 -15.21 5.05
N GLU A 81 12.12 -15.58 6.17
CA GLU A 81 13.20 -16.52 6.14
C GLU A 81 12.64 -17.89 5.86
N MET A 82 13.08 -18.46 4.80
CA MET A 82 12.61 -19.78 4.39
C MET A 82 13.56 -20.87 4.81
#